data_43dc9d8756f3e7c4caee63e4f0c1218d
#
_entry.id   43dc9d8756f3e7c4caee63e4f0c1218d
#
_cell.length_a   1.000
_cell.length_b   1.000
_cell.length_c   1.000
_cell.angle_alpha   90.00
_cell.angle_beta   90.00
_cell.angle_gamma   90.00
#
_symmetry.space_group_name_H-M   'P 1'
#
loop_
_entity.id
_entity.type
_entity.pdbx_description
1 polymer ?
#
loop_
_entity_poly.entity_id
_entity_poly.type
_entity_poly.pdbx_seq_one_letter_code
_entity_poly.pdbx_strand_id
1 'polypeptide(L)'
;MRKQTKLVAVLSAAALLAMGASMTSFAAGWQKDDAGVWHYYDSDDEMVTDEWKKDGGKWFHLDEDGEMETSAWVDEYYVGEDGHMLTNEWVKTTAEDEEDDPDEDGDSWYYFDSKGKRVEGKDKKINGKTYFFDTDGKMQYGWYEKDGSVYYLGEEDDGSRKSGLLWLERPDEESDEDGEKAAATTLGEGADDEAWYWFGSDGKVYHNSNNKKKINGKYYYFSEQGQMLYEWINTRESVNEGTPDYILDDQNDGANETATASDMIYANQVEEGWRADGWYEIAGAADRDNDNDTDWYYFKKGEAKKASQTVDDAVRDSSRHIQYRKKIKINGKYFCFDQDGKMQTGLQRIGGKTYYFDENGYMKTGKMTVDDDDDNTFTFYFSTKNTDSGKGYDCIKDGYVYADGQRLEAEDDYAIYNFKGSKYVVNKTGKIQKSTKKAYELDGGEGYVTVNSDGTVKNYSSEKLDKITDYTVAFEDGDATVKVGGYNTKTKVYENGTYVRTDEDAPDGFIWEP
;
A
#
# COMPACT_ATOMS: atom_id res chain seq x y z
N MET A 1 3.63 -18.59 -10.55
CA MET A 1 2.52 -19.47 -10.93
C MET A 1 2.98 -20.92 -10.92
N ARG A 2 2.69 -21.66 -9.87
CA ARG A 2 2.80 -23.11 -9.81
C ARG A 2 1.41 -23.67 -9.55
N LYS A 3 0.81 -24.20 -10.60
CA LYS A 3 -0.42 -24.99 -10.50
C LYS A 3 -0.12 -26.19 -9.61
N GLN A 4 -0.65 -26.20 -8.40
CA GLN A 4 -0.72 -27.42 -7.61
C GLN A 4 -1.98 -28.17 -8.05
N THR A 5 -1.80 -29.14 -8.90
CA THR A 5 -2.80 -30.16 -9.19
C THR A 5 -2.98 -30.97 -7.91
N LYS A 6 -4.05 -30.70 -7.17
CA LYS A 6 -4.45 -31.56 -6.06
C LYS A 6 -5.16 -32.78 -6.64
N LEU A 7 -4.50 -33.92 -6.56
CA LEU A 7 -5.16 -35.20 -6.69
C LEU A 7 -6.15 -35.33 -5.52
N VAL A 8 -7.43 -35.25 -5.82
CA VAL A 8 -8.46 -35.77 -4.94
C VAL A 8 -8.39 -37.29 -5.07
N ALA A 9 -7.78 -37.95 -4.11
CA ALA A 9 -7.85 -39.40 -4.02
C ALA A 9 -9.25 -39.76 -3.52
N VAL A 10 -10.13 -40.03 -4.44
CA VAL A 10 -11.35 -40.80 -4.14
C VAL A 10 -10.87 -42.22 -3.80
N LEU A 11 -10.79 -42.51 -2.52
CA LEU A 11 -10.62 -43.87 -2.03
C LEU A 11 -12.00 -44.55 -2.08
N SER A 12 -12.36 -44.99 -3.28
CA SER A 12 -13.37 -46.05 -3.40
C SER A 12 -12.71 -47.34 -2.91
N ALA A 13 -12.91 -47.66 -1.67
CA ALA A 13 -12.64 -48.98 -1.15
C ALA A 13 -13.75 -49.91 -1.65
N ALA A 14 -13.64 -50.42 -2.85
CA ALA A 14 -14.41 -51.54 -3.28
C ALA A 14 -14.01 -52.74 -2.41
N ALA A 15 -14.72 -52.96 -1.32
CA ALA A 15 -14.69 -54.22 -0.61
C ALA A 15 -15.55 -55.20 -1.40
N LEU A 16 -14.93 -55.85 -2.38
CA LEU A 16 -15.52 -57.02 -3.00
C LEU A 16 -15.70 -58.09 -1.92
N LEU A 17 -16.89 -58.16 -1.40
CA LEU A 17 -17.37 -59.33 -0.68
C LEU A 17 -17.53 -60.46 -1.70
N ALA A 18 -16.48 -61.26 -1.91
CA ALA A 18 -16.59 -62.54 -2.56
C ALA A 18 -17.35 -63.49 -1.62
N MET A 19 -18.66 -63.48 -1.68
CA MET A 19 -19.44 -64.57 -1.12
C MET A 19 -19.51 -65.67 -2.20
N GLY A 20 -18.78 -66.73 -1.94
CA GLY A 20 -18.79 -67.93 -2.79
C GLY A 20 -20.14 -68.61 -2.79
N ALA A 21 -20.67 -68.81 -3.97
CA ALA A 21 -21.85 -69.65 -4.16
C ALA A 21 -21.58 -71.08 -3.71
N SER A 22 -22.24 -71.52 -2.65
CA SER A 22 -22.48 -72.94 -2.44
C SER A 22 -23.97 -73.13 -2.12
N MET A 23 -24.69 -73.56 -3.12
CA MET A 23 -26.03 -74.09 -2.94
C MET A 23 -25.98 -75.31 -2.00
N THR A 24 -26.70 -75.22 -0.88
CA THR A 24 -27.63 -76.24 -0.38
C THR A 24 -27.98 -75.94 1.08
N SER A 25 -29.26 -75.79 1.31
CA SER A 25 -29.96 -75.64 2.57
C SER A 25 -30.49 -74.24 2.78
N PHE A 26 -31.79 -74.13 2.76
CA PHE A 26 -32.53 -72.94 3.16
C PHE A 26 -32.15 -72.58 4.61
N ALA A 27 -31.27 -71.69 4.75
CA ALA A 27 -30.93 -71.11 6.05
C ALA A 27 -31.28 -69.60 5.97
N ALA A 28 -31.86 -69.09 7.00
CA ALA A 28 -32.08 -67.65 7.19
C ALA A 28 -30.85 -66.84 6.77
N GLY A 29 -31.04 -65.77 6.02
CA GLY A 29 -29.95 -64.92 5.56
C GLY A 29 -30.08 -64.44 4.11
N TRP A 30 -29.01 -63.81 3.61
CA TRP A 30 -28.95 -63.24 2.29
C TRP A 30 -28.93 -64.28 1.20
N GLN A 31 -29.81 -64.12 0.21
CA GLN A 31 -29.87 -64.93 -0.99
C GLN A 31 -29.93 -64.04 -2.22
N LYS A 32 -29.30 -64.44 -3.32
CA LYS A 32 -29.30 -63.72 -4.56
C LYS A 32 -30.16 -64.46 -5.58
N ASP A 33 -31.07 -63.74 -6.18
CA ASP A 33 -31.91 -64.31 -7.24
C ASP A 33 -31.15 -64.50 -8.58
N ASP A 34 -31.85 -65.00 -9.59
CA ASP A 34 -31.29 -65.22 -10.93
C ASP A 34 -30.97 -63.93 -11.68
N ALA A 35 -31.57 -62.81 -11.31
CA ALA A 35 -31.30 -61.49 -11.84
C ALA A 35 -30.10 -60.82 -11.17
N GLY A 36 -29.64 -61.37 -10.06
CA GLY A 36 -28.51 -60.87 -9.30
C GLY A 36 -28.91 -59.92 -8.18
N VAL A 37 -30.19 -59.82 -7.83
CA VAL A 37 -30.72 -59.00 -6.76
C VAL A 37 -30.63 -59.77 -5.43
N TRP A 38 -30.29 -59.03 -4.36
CA TRP A 38 -30.18 -59.59 -3.02
C TRP A 38 -31.51 -59.48 -2.27
N HIS A 39 -31.95 -60.61 -1.65
CA HIS A 39 -33.09 -60.72 -0.75
C HIS A 39 -32.64 -61.28 0.59
N TYR A 40 -33.37 -60.99 1.64
CA TYR A 40 -33.12 -61.53 2.97
C TYR A 40 -34.28 -62.40 3.41
N TYR A 41 -34.01 -63.61 3.81
CA TYR A 41 -34.99 -64.53 4.36
C TYR A 41 -34.77 -64.72 5.86
N ASP A 42 -35.87 -64.69 6.63
CA ASP A 42 -35.82 -64.88 8.07
C ASP A 42 -35.67 -66.36 8.47
N SER A 43 -35.79 -66.64 9.79
CA SER A 43 -35.68 -67.99 10.34
C SER A 43 -36.82 -68.88 9.96
N ASP A 44 -37.96 -68.36 9.54
CA ASP A 44 -39.18 -69.08 9.14
C ASP A 44 -39.24 -69.27 7.61
N ASP A 45 -38.15 -68.87 6.90
CA ASP A 45 -38.01 -68.98 5.45
C ASP A 45 -38.95 -68.01 4.70
N GLU A 46 -39.37 -66.93 5.39
CA GLU A 46 -40.15 -65.85 4.79
C GLU A 46 -39.24 -64.74 4.32
N MET A 47 -39.54 -64.22 3.12
CA MET A 47 -38.81 -63.08 2.57
C MET A 47 -39.16 -61.80 3.37
N VAL A 48 -38.14 -61.09 3.77
CA VAL A 48 -38.29 -59.83 4.48
C VAL A 48 -38.52 -58.71 3.50
N THR A 49 -39.51 -57.88 3.72
CA THR A 49 -39.90 -56.71 2.89
C THR A 49 -40.07 -55.48 3.76
N ASP A 50 -39.79 -54.32 3.24
CA ASP A 50 -39.95 -53.00 3.88
C ASP A 50 -39.35 -52.95 5.30
N GLU A 51 -38.13 -53.46 5.46
CA GLU A 51 -37.51 -53.56 6.78
C GLU A 51 -35.98 -53.47 6.76
N TRP A 52 -35.42 -52.83 7.78
CA TRP A 52 -33.99 -52.80 8.04
C TRP A 52 -33.48 -54.11 8.64
N LYS A 53 -32.47 -54.70 8.02
CA LYS A 53 -31.74 -55.87 8.53
C LYS A 53 -30.30 -55.56 8.86
N LYS A 54 -29.85 -56.07 10.00
CA LYS A 54 -28.46 -55.92 10.43
C LYS A 54 -27.70 -57.21 10.16
N ASP A 55 -26.65 -57.10 9.35
CA ASP A 55 -25.72 -58.20 9.10
C ASP A 55 -24.26 -57.72 9.09
N GLY A 56 -23.35 -58.53 9.60
CA GLY A 56 -21.93 -58.21 9.67
C GLY A 56 -21.61 -56.86 10.36
N GLY A 57 -22.52 -56.33 11.18
CA GLY A 57 -22.41 -55.03 11.85
C GLY A 57 -22.92 -53.85 11.02
N LYS A 58 -23.29 -54.07 9.76
CA LYS A 58 -23.87 -53.07 8.84
C LYS A 58 -25.39 -53.23 8.79
N TRP A 59 -26.11 -52.16 8.46
CA TRP A 59 -27.55 -52.16 8.23
C TRP A 59 -27.81 -52.12 6.74
N PHE A 60 -28.83 -52.85 6.27
CA PHE A 60 -29.32 -52.94 4.92
C PHE A 60 -30.85 -52.78 4.93
N HIS A 61 -31.40 -52.17 3.91
CA HIS A 61 -32.83 -52.04 3.76
C HIS A 61 -33.32 -52.93 2.62
N LEU A 62 -34.48 -53.54 2.83
CA LEU A 62 -35.23 -54.30 1.83
C LEU A 62 -36.46 -53.47 1.51
N ASP A 63 -36.75 -53.24 0.24
CA ASP A 63 -37.93 -52.52 -0.24
C ASP A 63 -39.23 -53.36 -0.07
N GLU A 64 -40.34 -52.82 -0.57
CA GLU A 64 -41.67 -53.48 -0.50
C GLU A 64 -41.69 -54.82 -1.24
N ASP A 65 -40.86 -54.98 -2.28
CA ASP A 65 -40.70 -56.21 -3.07
C ASP A 65 -39.66 -57.17 -2.47
N GLY A 66 -39.03 -56.80 -1.35
CA GLY A 66 -37.98 -57.55 -0.64
C GLY A 66 -36.62 -57.50 -1.35
N GLU A 67 -36.40 -56.58 -2.27
CA GLU A 67 -35.12 -56.36 -2.92
C GLU A 67 -34.22 -55.47 -2.04
N MET A 68 -32.94 -55.79 -1.95
CA MET A 68 -31.97 -54.96 -1.22
C MET A 68 -31.72 -53.63 -1.98
N GLU A 69 -32.07 -52.55 -1.36
CA GLU A 69 -31.82 -51.23 -1.93
C GLU A 69 -30.32 -50.89 -1.99
N THR A 70 -29.91 -50.21 -3.06
CA THR A 70 -28.55 -49.76 -3.28
C THR A 70 -28.55 -48.37 -3.91
N SER A 71 -27.60 -47.49 -3.50
CA SER A 71 -27.49 -46.12 -3.99
C SER A 71 -28.82 -45.35 -3.92
N ALA A 72 -29.55 -45.49 -2.82
CA ALA A 72 -30.91 -44.97 -2.67
C ALA A 72 -31.12 -44.31 -1.30
N TRP A 73 -32.07 -43.35 -1.26
CA TRP A 73 -32.60 -42.79 -0.02
C TRP A 73 -33.60 -43.75 0.64
N VAL A 74 -33.54 -43.84 1.93
CA VAL A 74 -34.49 -44.56 2.77
C VAL A 74 -34.86 -43.64 3.93
N ASP A 75 -35.86 -42.82 3.77
CA ASP A 75 -36.17 -41.73 4.69
C ASP A 75 -34.95 -40.82 4.95
N GLU A 76 -34.60 -40.56 6.18
CA GLU A 76 -33.45 -39.76 6.63
C GLU A 76 -32.07 -40.49 6.48
N TYR A 77 -32.05 -41.69 5.88
CA TYR A 77 -30.87 -42.55 5.70
C TYR A 77 -30.54 -42.69 4.21
N TYR A 78 -29.33 -43.14 3.93
CA TYR A 78 -28.91 -43.48 2.58
C TYR A 78 -28.18 -44.82 2.60
N VAL A 79 -28.49 -45.67 1.67
CA VAL A 79 -27.76 -46.91 1.41
C VAL A 79 -26.81 -46.74 0.24
N GLY A 80 -25.55 -47.16 0.42
CA GLY A 80 -24.51 -47.02 -0.60
C GLY A 80 -24.61 -48.07 -1.71
N GLU A 81 -23.64 -48.04 -2.64
CA GLU A 81 -23.57 -48.96 -3.77
C GLU A 81 -23.57 -50.45 -3.36
N ASP A 82 -23.07 -50.77 -2.19
CA ASP A 82 -23.04 -52.12 -1.63
C ASP A 82 -24.26 -52.44 -0.74
N GLY A 83 -25.27 -51.57 -0.70
CA GLY A 83 -26.52 -51.69 0.03
C GLY A 83 -26.42 -51.36 1.51
N HIS A 84 -25.26 -51.10 2.07
CA HIS A 84 -25.19 -50.78 3.48
C HIS A 84 -25.54 -49.32 3.79
N MET A 85 -26.23 -49.10 4.89
CA MET A 85 -26.52 -47.75 5.40
C MET A 85 -25.23 -46.98 5.70
N LEU A 86 -25.09 -45.79 5.15
CA LEU A 86 -23.93 -44.93 5.37
C LEU A 86 -23.86 -44.45 6.82
N THR A 87 -22.68 -44.53 7.43
CA THR A 87 -22.45 -44.06 8.81
C THR A 87 -21.07 -43.40 8.92
N ASN A 88 -21.01 -42.14 9.34
CA ASN A 88 -19.83 -41.30 9.33
C ASN A 88 -19.20 -41.18 7.91
N GLU A 89 -20.04 -41.16 6.92
CA GLU A 89 -19.65 -41.19 5.49
C GLU A 89 -20.31 -40.07 4.73
N TRP A 90 -19.67 -39.71 3.62
CA TRP A 90 -20.14 -38.72 2.65
C TRP A 90 -20.69 -39.42 1.42
N VAL A 91 -21.73 -38.83 0.82
CA VAL A 91 -22.19 -39.20 -0.52
C VAL A 91 -22.50 -37.93 -1.32
N LYS A 92 -22.23 -37.96 -2.61
CA LYS A 92 -22.70 -36.97 -3.58
C LYS A 92 -23.81 -37.62 -4.38
N THR A 93 -25.02 -37.10 -4.29
CA THR A 93 -26.22 -37.65 -4.92
C THR A 93 -27.29 -36.58 -5.04
N THR A 94 -28.32 -36.84 -5.86
CA THR A 94 -29.53 -36.01 -5.93
C THR A 94 -30.28 -35.99 -4.58
N ALA A 95 -31.08 -34.97 -4.36
CA ALA A 95 -31.91 -34.87 -3.17
C ALA A 95 -32.99 -35.97 -3.17
N GLU A 96 -33.49 -36.33 -1.98
CA GLU A 96 -34.53 -37.35 -1.80
C GLU A 96 -35.82 -37.04 -2.60
N ASP A 97 -36.24 -35.78 -2.62
CA ASP A 97 -37.43 -35.31 -3.31
C ASP A 97 -37.23 -35.08 -4.81
N GLU A 98 -36.01 -35.19 -5.31
CA GLU A 98 -35.61 -34.98 -6.71
C GLU A 98 -35.19 -36.28 -7.41
N GLU A 99 -35.30 -37.45 -6.74
CA GLU A 99 -34.93 -38.76 -7.34
C GLU A 99 -35.70 -39.03 -8.66
N ASP A 100 -36.91 -38.47 -8.81
CA ASP A 100 -37.74 -38.64 -10.01
C ASP A 100 -37.41 -37.63 -11.13
N ASP A 101 -36.68 -36.52 -10.83
CA ASP A 101 -36.24 -35.51 -11.78
C ASP A 101 -34.83 -34.99 -11.47
N PRO A 102 -33.79 -35.83 -11.68
CA PRO A 102 -32.41 -35.52 -11.28
C PRO A 102 -31.74 -34.40 -12.10
N ASP A 103 -32.42 -33.83 -13.08
CA ASP A 103 -31.88 -32.77 -13.95
C ASP A 103 -32.16 -31.35 -13.41
N GLU A 104 -32.98 -31.18 -12.34
CA GLU A 104 -33.38 -29.87 -11.88
C GLU A 104 -32.33 -29.18 -10.99
N ASP A 105 -31.69 -29.88 -10.04
CA ASP A 105 -30.71 -29.26 -9.11
C ASP A 105 -29.34 -29.99 -9.07
N GLY A 106 -29.19 -31.12 -9.75
CA GLY A 106 -27.97 -31.90 -9.77
C GLY A 106 -27.60 -32.57 -8.44
N ASP A 107 -26.39 -33.11 -8.38
CA ASP A 107 -25.88 -33.82 -7.21
C ASP A 107 -25.35 -32.86 -6.14
N SER A 108 -25.74 -33.06 -4.89
CA SER A 108 -25.22 -32.37 -3.71
C SER A 108 -24.48 -33.30 -2.76
N TRP A 109 -23.60 -32.75 -1.93
CA TRP A 109 -22.91 -33.51 -0.91
C TRP A 109 -23.72 -33.60 0.37
N TYR A 110 -23.90 -34.84 0.87
CA TYR A 110 -24.56 -35.16 2.16
C TYR A 110 -23.60 -35.88 3.07
N TYR A 111 -23.81 -35.72 4.37
CA TYR A 111 -23.04 -36.43 5.38
C TYR A 111 -23.99 -37.15 6.37
N PHE A 112 -23.73 -38.44 6.59
CA PHE A 112 -24.47 -39.25 7.53
C PHE A 112 -23.69 -39.43 8.83
N ASP A 113 -24.36 -39.27 9.97
CA ASP A 113 -23.71 -39.32 11.26
C ASP A 113 -23.45 -40.80 11.70
N SER A 114 -22.94 -40.98 12.91
CA SER A 114 -22.64 -42.32 13.44
C SER A 114 -23.88 -43.23 13.65
N LYS A 115 -25.08 -42.68 13.51
CA LYS A 115 -26.34 -43.39 13.56
C LYS A 115 -26.96 -43.60 12.19
N GLY A 116 -26.28 -43.14 11.16
CA GLY A 116 -26.76 -43.17 9.78
C GLY A 116 -27.72 -42.06 9.41
N LYS A 117 -27.99 -41.11 10.29
CA LYS A 117 -28.90 -40.01 10.00
C LYS A 117 -28.22 -38.89 9.22
N ARG A 118 -28.90 -38.38 8.20
CA ARG A 118 -28.51 -37.18 7.49
C ARG A 118 -28.27 -36.02 8.46
N VAL A 119 -27.18 -35.29 8.26
CA VAL A 119 -26.90 -34.07 9.02
C VAL A 119 -27.53 -32.88 8.28
N GLU A 120 -28.44 -32.19 8.94
CA GLU A 120 -29.24 -31.11 8.37
C GLU A 120 -29.35 -29.92 9.32
N GLY A 121 -29.57 -28.72 8.78
CA GLY A 121 -29.87 -27.48 9.51
C GLY A 121 -28.80 -27.01 10.50
N LYS A 122 -27.56 -27.48 10.40
CA LYS A 122 -26.48 -27.15 11.37
C LYS A 122 -25.09 -27.26 10.80
N ASP A 123 -24.14 -26.65 11.51
CA ASP A 123 -22.74 -26.92 11.27
C ASP A 123 -22.27 -28.18 12.02
N LYS A 124 -21.31 -28.87 11.44
CA LYS A 124 -20.71 -30.08 12.00
C LYS A 124 -19.22 -30.14 11.78
N LYS A 125 -18.50 -30.53 12.82
CA LYS A 125 -17.07 -30.81 12.70
C LYS A 125 -16.84 -32.27 12.30
N ILE A 126 -16.20 -32.44 11.12
CA ILE A 126 -15.91 -33.74 10.55
C ILE A 126 -14.41 -33.77 10.23
N ASN A 127 -13.68 -34.75 10.76
CA ASN A 127 -12.22 -34.89 10.56
C ASN A 127 -11.41 -33.59 10.77
N GLY A 128 -11.82 -32.78 11.75
CA GLY A 128 -11.14 -31.55 12.13
C GLY A 128 -11.55 -30.30 11.35
N LYS A 129 -12.27 -30.43 10.24
CA LYS A 129 -12.85 -29.34 9.45
C LYS A 129 -14.32 -29.11 9.86
N THR A 130 -14.82 -27.90 9.68
CA THR A 130 -16.24 -27.54 9.94
C THR A 130 -16.95 -27.38 8.62
N TYR A 131 -18.13 -27.97 8.52
CA TYR A 131 -19.01 -27.90 7.35
C TYR A 131 -20.37 -27.39 7.79
N PHE A 132 -21.10 -26.76 6.89
CA PHE A 132 -22.45 -26.27 7.09
C PHE A 132 -23.40 -27.05 6.20
N PHE A 133 -24.58 -27.33 6.72
CA PHE A 133 -25.64 -28.06 6.02
C PHE A 133 -26.94 -27.26 6.14
N ASP A 134 -27.67 -27.13 5.05
CA ASP A 134 -29.00 -26.53 5.04
C ASP A 134 -30.06 -27.43 5.69
N THR A 135 -31.30 -27.00 5.59
CA THR A 135 -32.44 -27.75 6.16
C THR A 135 -32.69 -29.09 5.48
N ASP A 136 -32.29 -29.23 4.22
CA ASP A 136 -32.44 -30.43 3.40
C ASP A 136 -31.19 -31.32 3.46
N GLY A 137 -30.19 -30.90 4.24
CA GLY A 137 -28.94 -31.62 4.46
C GLY A 137 -27.89 -31.43 3.34
N LYS A 138 -28.14 -30.58 2.37
CA LYS A 138 -27.17 -30.25 1.33
C LYS A 138 -25.98 -29.51 1.96
N MET A 139 -24.74 -29.94 1.69
CA MET A 139 -23.54 -29.27 2.17
C MET A 139 -23.37 -27.93 1.47
N GLN A 140 -23.21 -26.87 2.26
CA GLN A 140 -23.00 -25.54 1.74
C GLN A 140 -21.53 -25.32 1.33
N TYR A 141 -21.29 -24.51 0.30
CA TYR A 141 -19.98 -24.16 -0.24
C TYR A 141 -19.95 -22.67 -0.65
N GLY A 142 -18.82 -22.19 -1.19
CA GLY A 142 -18.71 -20.79 -1.62
C GLY A 142 -18.83 -19.80 -0.47
N TRP A 143 -19.37 -18.63 -0.79
CA TRP A 143 -19.76 -17.63 0.19
C TRP A 143 -21.02 -18.08 0.93
N TYR A 144 -21.04 -17.86 2.22
CA TYR A 144 -22.14 -18.31 3.05
C TYR A 144 -22.40 -17.35 4.21
N GLU A 145 -23.64 -16.93 4.37
CA GLU A 145 -24.08 -16.11 5.50
C GLU A 145 -24.82 -16.97 6.54
N LYS A 146 -24.52 -16.75 7.81
CA LYS A 146 -25.28 -17.32 8.92
C LYS A 146 -25.30 -16.39 10.12
N ASP A 147 -26.50 -16.04 10.58
CA ASP A 147 -26.73 -15.20 11.75
C ASP A 147 -25.97 -13.87 11.72
N GLY A 148 -25.96 -13.18 10.59
CA GLY A 148 -25.26 -11.91 10.37
C GLY A 148 -23.73 -12.04 10.27
N SER A 149 -23.22 -13.25 10.10
CA SER A 149 -21.80 -13.52 9.92
C SER A 149 -21.55 -14.18 8.57
N VAL A 150 -20.56 -13.69 7.85
CA VAL A 150 -20.21 -14.21 6.51
C VAL A 150 -18.97 -15.11 6.61
N TYR A 151 -19.02 -16.21 5.88
CA TYR A 151 -18.00 -17.24 5.80
C TYR A 151 -17.65 -17.53 4.33
N TYR A 152 -16.50 -18.17 4.12
CA TYR A 152 -16.18 -18.82 2.86
C TYR A 152 -15.91 -20.30 3.13
N LEU A 153 -16.61 -21.16 2.41
CA LEU A 153 -16.62 -22.60 2.65
C LEU A 153 -15.78 -23.39 1.63
N GLY A 154 -15.09 -22.69 0.72
CA GLY A 154 -14.34 -23.30 -0.37
C GLY A 154 -15.24 -23.63 -1.55
N GLU A 155 -14.67 -24.33 -2.53
CA GLU A 155 -15.38 -24.74 -3.73
C GLU A 155 -16.43 -25.82 -3.45
N GLU A 156 -17.33 -26.07 -4.38
CA GLU A 156 -18.42 -27.03 -4.34
C GLU A 156 -18.02 -28.41 -3.75
N ASP A 157 -16.90 -28.96 -4.20
CA ASP A 157 -16.43 -30.27 -3.72
C ASP A 157 -15.60 -30.20 -2.41
N ASP A 158 -15.35 -29.03 -1.84
CA ASP A 158 -14.66 -28.87 -0.55
C ASP A 158 -15.63 -28.61 0.60
N GLY A 159 -16.51 -27.62 0.50
CA GLY A 159 -17.50 -27.22 1.52
C GLY A 159 -16.92 -26.88 2.91
N SER A 160 -15.62 -26.99 3.12
CA SER A 160 -15.02 -26.79 4.44
C SER A 160 -14.81 -25.32 4.75
N ARG A 161 -15.27 -24.88 5.93
CA ARG A 161 -15.07 -23.52 6.43
C ARG A 161 -13.60 -23.10 6.40
N LYS A 162 -13.30 -22.00 5.72
CA LYS A 162 -11.97 -21.45 5.56
C LYS A 162 -11.58 -20.49 6.67
N SER A 163 -10.29 -20.25 6.81
CA SER A 163 -9.70 -19.23 7.68
C SER A 163 -8.38 -18.74 7.11
N GLY A 164 -7.97 -17.54 7.50
CA GLY A 164 -6.76 -16.91 6.97
C GLY A 164 -7.06 -15.83 5.94
N LEU A 165 -6.03 -15.41 5.20
CA LEU A 165 -6.14 -14.44 4.14
C LEU A 165 -6.35 -15.18 2.81
N LEU A 166 -7.43 -14.87 2.10
CA LEU A 166 -7.83 -15.50 0.86
C LEU A 166 -8.09 -14.44 -0.21
N TRP A 167 -7.65 -14.70 -1.43
CA TRP A 167 -7.99 -13.92 -2.61
C TRP A 167 -9.23 -14.54 -3.25
N LEU A 168 -10.32 -13.79 -3.31
CA LEU A 168 -11.63 -14.29 -3.73
C LEU A 168 -12.33 -13.22 -4.58
N GLU A 169 -13.15 -13.68 -5.51
CA GLU A 169 -14.19 -12.85 -6.09
C GLU A 169 -15.15 -12.40 -4.99
N ARG A 170 -15.69 -11.19 -5.09
CA ARG A 170 -16.70 -10.70 -4.14
C ARG A 170 -17.98 -11.54 -4.29
N PRO A 171 -18.77 -11.70 -3.22
CA PRO A 171 -20.04 -12.41 -3.33
C PRO A 171 -21.00 -11.64 -4.25
N ASP A 172 -21.75 -12.38 -5.07
CA ASP A 172 -22.68 -11.84 -6.06
C ASP A 172 -24.11 -11.79 -5.52
N GLU A 173 -24.77 -10.62 -5.66
CA GLU A 173 -26.19 -10.46 -5.31
C GLU A 173 -27.14 -11.15 -6.30
N GLU A 174 -26.66 -11.41 -7.51
CA GLU A 174 -27.41 -12.10 -8.58
C GLU A 174 -27.11 -13.60 -8.65
N SER A 175 -26.28 -14.14 -7.72
CA SER A 175 -25.96 -15.56 -7.64
C SER A 175 -27.23 -16.41 -7.51
N ASP A 176 -27.24 -17.60 -8.09
CA ASP A 176 -28.32 -18.58 -7.87
C ASP A 176 -28.24 -19.21 -6.48
N GLU A 177 -27.06 -19.18 -5.83
CA GLU A 177 -26.82 -19.72 -4.50
C GLU A 177 -27.33 -18.77 -3.39
N ASP A 178 -28.31 -19.21 -2.62
CA ASP A 178 -28.91 -18.41 -1.53
C ASP A 178 -27.88 -17.96 -0.47
N GLY A 179 -26.90 -18.80 -0.17
CA GLY A 179 -25.84 -18.51 0.78
C GLY A 179 -24.93 -17.37 0.33
N GLU A 180 -24.59 -17.32 -0.95
CA GLU A 180 -23.79 -16.26 -1.55
C GLU A 180 -24.60 -14.96 -1.66
N LYS A 181 -25.83 -15.02 -2.15
CA LYS A 181 -26.75 -13.86 -2.21
C LYS A 181 -26.93 -13.21 -0.82
N ALA A 182 -27.10 -14.01 0.23
CA ALA A 182 -27.19 -13.52 1.60
C ALA A 182 -25.87 -12.89 2.09
N ALA A 183 -24.72 -13.46 1.70
CA ALA A 183 -23.40 -12.92 2.01
C ALA A 183 -23.18 -11.58 1.31
N ALA A 184 -23.54 -11.46 0.02
CA ALA A 184 -23.49 -10.21 -0.74
C ALA A 184 -24.35 -9.12 -0.10
N THR A 185 -25.59 -9.45 0.27
CA THR A 185 -26.49 -8.52 0.98
C THR A 185 -25.89 -8.05 2.31
N THR A 186 -25.22 -8.94 3.06
CA THR A 186 -24.64 -8.61 4.37
C THR A 186 -23.38 -7.75 4.26
N LEU A 187 -22.51 -8.01 3.30
CA LEU A 187 -21.28 -7.25 3.09
C LEU A 187 -21.51 -5.96 2.28
N GLY A 188 -22.48 -5.95 1.38
CA GLY A 188 -22.70 -4.88 0.42
C GLY A 188 -21.70 -4.91 -0.75
N GLU A 189 -21.90 -4.02 -1.69
CA GLU A 189 -21.06 -3.90 -2.89
C GLU A 189 -19.65 -3.42 -2.52
N GLY A 190 -18.65 -4.21 -2.86
CA GLY A 190 -17.23 -3.87 -2.68
C GLY A 190 -16.69 -3.07 -3.88
N ALA A 191 -15.55 -2.40 -3.70
CA ALA A 191 -14.94 -1.59 -4.74
C ALA A 191 -14.32 -2.45 -5.85
N ASP A 192 -13.70 -3.57 -5.48
CA ASP A 192 -13.03 -4.48 -6.41
C ASP A 192 -13.86 -5.75 -6.65
N ASP A 193 -13.82 -6.29 -7.86
CA ASP A 193 -14.47 -7.56 -8.18
C ASP A 193 -13.76 -8.74 -7.49
N GLU A 194 -12.44 -8.68 -7.40
CA GLU A 194 -11.60 -9.64 -6.67
C GLU A 194 -10.76 -8.91 -5.61
N ALA A 195 -10.68 -9.46 -4.41
CA ALA A 195 -9.93 -8.87 -3.31
C ALA A 195 -9.41 -9.90 -2.30
N TRP A 196 -8.48 -9.47 -1.45
CA TRP A 196 -8.09 -10.23 -0.28
C TRP A 196 -9.10 -10.04 0.85
N TYR A 197 -9.57 -11.15 1.42
CA TYR A 197 -10.43 -11.20 2.60
C TYR A 197 -9.74 -11.92 3.74
N TRP A 198 -9.93 -11.43 4.96
CA TRP A 198 -9.43 -12.10 6.15
C TRP A 198 -10.54 -12.82 6.89
N PHE A 199 -10.40 -14.14 7.03
CA PHE A 199 -11.29 -14.97 7.84
C PHE A 199 -10.61 -15.32 9.17
N GLY A 200 -11.27 -15.05 10.27
CA GLY A 200 -10.79 -15.38 11.60
C GLY A 200 -10.63 -16.89 11.82
N SER A 201 -10.10 -17.28 12.98
CA SER A 201 -10.03 -18.69 13.35
C SER A 201 -11.42 -19.35 13.52
N ASP A 202 -12.43 -18.53 13.74
CA ASP A 202 -13.85 -18.90 13.74
C ASP A 202 -14.47 -18.95 12.34
N GLY A 203 -13.69 -18.60 11.30
CA GLY A 203 -14.08 -18.58 9.90
C GLY A 203 -14.90 -17.37 9.47
N LYS A 204 -15.16 -16.43 10.37
CA LYS A 204 -15.91 -15.21 10.02
C LYS A 204 -15.04 -14.24 9.26
N VAL A 205 -15.58 -13.64 8.20
CA VAL A 205 -14.90 -12.55 7.50
C VAL A 205 -14.73 -11.35 8.44
N TYR A 206 -13.59 -10.72 8.36
CA TYR A 206 -13.33 -9.46 9.07
C TYR A 206 -13.72 -8.30 8.18
N HIS A 207 -14.75 -7.59 8.55
CA HIS A 207 -15.26 -6.41 7.87
C HIS A 207 -15.46 -5.31 8.90
N ASN A 208 -14.48 -4.44 9.06
CA ASN A 208 -14.62 -3.29 9.94
C ASN A 208 -13.62 -2.23 9.50
N SER A 209 -14.15 -1.23 8.88
CA SER A 209 -13.44 -0.16 8.24
C SER A 209 -12.48 0.63 9.12
N ASN A 210 -12.77 0.79 10.38
CA ASN A 210 -12.06 1.77 11.20
C ASN A 210 -10.90 1.19 12.01
N ASN A 211 -10.70 -0.12 12.00
CA ASN A 211 -9.71 -0.77 12.84
C ASN A 211 -8.68 -1.56 12.03
N LYS A 212 -7.41 -1.21 12.26
CA LYS A 212 -6.31 -2.03 11.77
C LYS A 212 -6.36 -3.42 12.39
N LYS A 213 -6.25 -4.43 11.57
CA LYS A 213 -6.15 -5.84 11.97
C LYS A 213 -4.70 -6.28 12.03
N LYS A 214 -4.29 -6.90 13.14
CA LYS A 214 -2.96 -7.50 13.24
C LYS A 214 -3.01 -8.96 12.81
N ILE A 215 -2.26 -9.29 11.76
CA ILE A 215 -2.16 -10.63 11.18
C ILE A 215 -0.66 -10.97 11.09
N ASN A 216 -0.24 -12.05 11.73
CA ASN A 216 1.16 -12.50 11.70
C ASN A 216 2.19 -11.40 12.00
N GLY A 217 1.87 -10.49 12.92
CA GLY A 217 2.75 -9.40 13.34
C GLY A 217 2.68 -8.13 12.51
N LYS A 218 2.08 -8.16 11.33
CA LYS A 218 1.84 -7.03 10.43
C LYS A 218 0.45 -6.45 10.64
N TYR A 219 0.23 -5.19 10.22
CA TYR A 219 -1.06 -4.53 10.33
C TYR A 219 -1.65 -4.32 8.95
N TYR A 220 -2.93 -4.65 8.81
CA TYR A 220 -3.75 -4.54 7.62
C TYR A 220 -4.99 -3.72 7.91
N TYR A 221 -5.62 -3.23 6.85
CA TYR A 221 -6.90 -2.53 6.90
C TYR A 221 -7.86 -3.21 5.94
N PHE A 222 -9.14 -3.20 6.30
CA PHE A 222 -10.20 -3.81 5.51
C PHE A 222 -11.36 -2.84 5.42
N SER A 223 -12.06 -2.83 4.29
CA SER A 223 -13.27 -2.05 4.09
C SER A 223 -14.44 -2.60 4.95
N GLU A 224 -15.56 -1.90 4.92
CA GLU A 224 -16.80 -2.39 5.53
C GLU A 224 -17.31 -3.66 4.84
N GLN A 225 -16.99 -3.83 3.57
CA GLN A 225 -17.28 -5.01 2.75
C GLN A 225 -16.30 -6.17 2.97
N GLY A 226 -15.28 -5.97 3.80
CA GLY A 226 -14.30 -6.99 4.12
C GLY A 226 -13.12 -7.09 3.15
N GLN A 227 -13.06 -6.26 2.11
CA GLN A 227 -11.96 -6.20 1.16
C GLN A 227 -10.72 -5.57 1.82
N MET A 228 -9.54 -6.15 1.61
CA MET A 228 -8.29 -5.61 2.11
C MET A 228 -7.92 -4.33 1.37
N LEU A 229 -7.67 -3.28 2.13
CA LEU A 229 -7.22 -2.00 1.61
C LEU A 229 -5.71 -2.02 1.42
N TYR A 230 -5.22 -1.38 0.35
CA TYR A 230 -3.82 -1.32 -0.03
C TYR A 230 -3.44 0.08 -0.54
N GLU A 231 -2.14 0.35 -0.70
CA GLU A 231 -1.60 1.65 -1.12
C GLU A 231 -2.03 2.80 -0.22
N TRP A 232 -2.46 3.92 -0.78
CA TRP A 232 -2.90 5.09 -0.01
C TRP A 232 -4.30 4.89 0.55
N ILE A 233 -4.42 4.89 1.87
CA ILE A 233 -5.67 4.64 2.59
C ILE A 233 -6.04 5.88 3.40
N ASN A 234 -7.21 6.44 3.16
CA ASN A 234 -7.77 7.49 4.00
C ASN A 234 -8.33 6.86 5.29
N THR A 235 -7.73 7.19 6.42
CA THR A 235 -8.16 6.67 7.74
C THR A 235 -9.01 7.64 8.54
N ARG A 236 -9.35 8.79 7.99
CA ARG A 236 -10.29 9.72 8.63
C ARG A 236 -11.71 9.20 8.44
N GLU A 237 -12.51 9.31 9.51
CA GLU A 237 -13.96 9.14 9.37
C GLU A 237 -14.46 10.14 8.32
N SER A 238 -15.18 9.65 7.33
CA SER A 238 -15.79 10.49 6.31
C SER A 238 -16.68 11.53 6.98
N VAL A 239 -16.46 12.78 6.62
CA VAL A 239 -17.27 13.90 7.12
C VAL A 239 -18.65 13.92 6.48
N ASN A 240 -18.89 13.10 5.48
CA ASN A 240 -20.14 12.98 4.72
C ASN A 240 -20.69 11.57 4.81
N GLU A 241 -21.75 11.46 5.57
CA GLU A 241 -22.77 10.42 5.62
C GLU A 241 -22.53 9.20 4.68
N GLY A 242 -21.99 8.11 5.21
CA GLY A 242 -22.35 6.77 4.78
C GLY A 242 -21.42 6.04 3.83
N THR A 243 -20.45 6.67 3.21
CA THR A 243 -19.38 5.97 2.47
C THR A 243 -18.03 6.43 2.94
N PRO A 244 -17.26 5.56 3.57
CA PRO A 244 -15.87 5.88 3.84
C PRO A 244 -15.09 5.86 2.53
N ASP A 245 -14.60 7.02 2.10
CA ASP A 245 -13.62 7.11 1.02
C ASP A 245 -12.27 6.55 1.49
N TYR A 246 -12.24 5.26 1.80
CA TYR A 246 -11.01 4.59 2.24
C TYR A 246 -10.11 4.25 1.08
N ILE A 247 -10.69 4.08 -0.07
CA ILE A 247 -10.03 3.79 -1.32
C ILE A 247 -10.19 5.05 -2.15
N LEU A 248 -9.07 5.58 -2.59
CA LEU A 248 -9.06 6.51 -3.69
C LEU A 248 -9.28 5.67 -4.93
N ASP A 249 -10.50 5.41 -5.31
CA ASP A 249 -10.82 4.67 -6.51
C ASP A 249 -11.19 5.64 -7.65
N ASP A 250 -11.19 5.12 -8.88
CA ASP A 250 -11.50 5.85 -10.12
C ASP A 250 -12.91 6.48 -10.14
N GLN A 251 -13.79 6.05 -9.26
CA GLN A 251 -15.16 6.57 -9.20
C GLN A 251 -15.27 7.85 -8.35
N ASN A 252 -14.21 8.26 -7.69
CA ASN A 252 -14.16 9.44 -6.82
C ASN A 252 -13.13 10.48 -7.28
N ASP A 253 -13.07 10.74 -8.58
CA ASP A 253 -12.13 11.68 -9.24
C ASP A 253 -12.00 13.03 -8.54
N GLY A 254 -13.09 13.56 -7.97
CA GLY A 254 -13.07 14.85 -7.27
C GLY A 254 -12.44 14.83 -5.88
N ALA A 255 -12.37 13.67 -5.21
CA ALA A 255 -11.75 13.55 -3.89
C ALA A 255 -10.23 13.36 -3.99
N ASN A 256 -9.75 12.83 -5.11
CA ASN A 256 -8.35 12.49 -5.33
C ASN A 256 -7.47 13.70 -5.61
N GLU A 257 -7.96 14.68 -6.34
CA GLU A 257 -7.20 15.90 -6.66
C GLU A 257 -6.79 16.73 -5.44
N THR A 258 -7.48 16.54 -4.30
CA THR A 258 -7.19 17.23 -3.05
C THR A 258 -6.58 16.34 -1.97
N ALA A 259 -6.42 15.05 -2.26
CA ALA A 259 -5.87 14.10 -1.31
C ALA A 259 -4.39 14.38 -1.05
N THR A 260 -4.02 14.45 0.21
CA THR A 260 -2.64 14.67 0.64
C THR A 260 -2.19 13.57 1.58
N ALA A 261 -0.89 13.27 1.57
CA ALA A 261 -0.30 12.33 2.54
C ALA A 261 -0.57 12.68 4.01
N SER A 262 -1.10 13.90 4.29
CA SER A 262 -1.48 14.29 5.64
C SER A 262 -2.69 13.56 6.17
N ASP A 263 -3.52 13.10 5.29
CA ASP A 263 -4.82 12.52 5.61
C ASP A 263 -4.85 11.00 5.45
N MET A 264 -3.73 10.44 4.99
CA MET A 264 -3.63 9.04 4.61
C MET A 264 -2.53 8.28 5.33
N ILE A 265 -2.69 7.00 5.34
CA ILE A 265 -1.62 6.04 5.59
C ILE A 265 -1.32 5.28 4.29
N TYR A 266 -0.13 4.72 4.19
CA TYR A 266 0.24 3.85 3.10
C TYR A 266 0.35 2.40 3.59
N ALA A 267 -0.37 1.51 2.95
CA ALA A 267 -0.18 0.08 3.00
C ALA A 267 0.54 -0.37 1.73
N ASN A 268 1.19 -1.52 1.75
CA ASN A 268 1.87 -2.02 0.56
C ASN A 268 0.85 -2.35 -0.55
N GLN A 269 1.39 -2.64 -1.75
CA GLN A 269 0.61 -3.08 -2.91
C GLN A 269 -0.30 -4.26 -2.57
N VAL A 270 -1.27 -4.51 -3.43
CA VAL A 270 -2.34 -5.50 -3.22
C VAL A 270 -1.88 -6.89 -2.82
N GLU A 271 -0.72 -7.35 -3.32
CA GLU A 271 -0.17 -8.66 -2.97
C GLU A 271 0.36 -8.74 -1.53
N GLU A 272 0.66 -7.60 -0.94
CA GLU A 272 1.24 -7.48 0.40
C GLU A 272 0.26 -6.89 1.41
N GLY A 273 -0.35 -5.74 1.11
CA GLY A 273 -1.40 -5.04 1.86
C GLY A 273 -1.08 -4.63 3.30
N TRP A 274 0.09 -4.96 3.83
CA TRP A 274 0.42 -4.54 5.19
C TRP A 274 0.91 -3.09 5.23
N ARG A 275 0.63 -2.45 6.34
CA ARG A 275 1.04 -1.07 6.62
C ARG A 275 2.54 -0.85 6.44
N ALA A 276 2.92 0.15 5.64
CA ALA A 276 4.30 0.46 5.31
C ALA A 276 5.14 0.97 6.50
N ASP A 277 6.41 0.61 6.50
CA ASP A 277 7.46 1.14 7.39
C ASP A 277 8.78 1.20 6.60
N GLY A 278 9.44 2.35 6.56
CA GLY A 278 10.70 2.53 5.83
C GLY A 278 10.55 3.37 4.56
N TRP A 279 11.47 3.16 3.63
CA TRP A 279 11.55 3.89 2.37
C TRP A 279 10.76 3.19 1.26
N TYR A 280 10.01 3.97 0.49
CA TYR A 280 9.25 3.53 -0.67
C TYR A 280 9.35 4.58 -1.77
N GLU A 281 9.50 4.13 -3.01
CA GLU A 281 9.40 4.93 -4.22
C GLU A 281 8.07 4.60 -4.88
N ILE A 282 7.13 5.53 -4.82
CA ILE A 282 5.72 5.31 -5.16
C ILE A 282 5.10 6.59 -5.72
N ALA A 283 3.98 6.44 -6.42
CA ALA A 283 3.15 7.57 -6.82
C ALA A 283 2.59 8.30 -5.60
N GLY A 284 2.41 9.59 -5.69
CA GLY A 284 1.79 10.41 -4.65
C GLY A 284 0.32 10.08 -4.46
N ALA A 285 -0.24 10.45 -3.31
CA ALA A 285 -1.66 10.20 -3.01
C ALA A 285 -2.61 10.87 -4.02
N ALA A 286 -2.20 11.98 -4.62
CA ALA A 286 -2.97 12.67 -5.66
C ALA A 286 -2.63 12.22 -7.10
N ASP A 287 -1.53 11.47 -7.29
CA ASP A 287 -0.99 11.11 -8.60
C ASP A 287 -0.94 9.59 -8.80
N ARG A 288 -1.69 8.83 -8.02
CA ARG A 288 -1.62 7.36 -7.95
C ARG A 288 -1.88 6.66 -9.29
N ASP A 289 -2.67 7.27 -10.18
CA ASP A 289 -2.97 6.71 -11.51
C ASP A 289 -1.85 6.96 -12.52
N ASN A 290 -0.78 7.66 -12.11
CA ASN A 290 0.39 7.93 -12.92
C ASN A 290 1.62 7.16 -12.40
N ASP A 291 1.69 5.88 -12.69
CA ASP A 291 2.81 5.00 -12.32
C ASP A 291 4.20 5.46 -12.82
N ASN A 292 4.24 6.46 -13.71
CA ASN A 292 5.48 7.01 -14.24
C ASN A 292 6.01 8.20 -13.44
N ASP A 293 5.23 8.74 -12.50
CA ASP A 293 5.61 9.88 -11.66
C ASP A 293 5.71 9.46 -10.20
N THR A 294 6.83 8.84 -9.85
CA THR A 294 7.08 8.34 -8.50
C THR A 294 8.02 9.24 -7.73
N ASP A 295 7.76 9.36 -6.44
CA ASP A 295 8.60 10.07 -5.48
C ASP A 295 9.04 9.16 -4.34
N TRP A 296 10.12 9.52 -3.66
CA TRP A 296 10.57 8.82 -2.48
C TRP A 296 9.86 9.31 -1.22
N TYR A 297 9.29 8.35 -0.47
CA TYR A 297 8.65 8.57 0.81
C TYR A 297 9.32 7.77 1.92
N TYR A 298 9.24 8.27 3.14
CA TYR A 298 9.61 7.50 4.31
C TYR A 298 8.42 7.35 5.25
N PHE A 299 7.98 6.13 5.46
CA PHE A 299 6.85 5.82 6.31
C PHE A 299 7.28 5.36 7.70
N LYS A 300 6.51 5.74 8.68
CA LYS A 300 6.56 5.16 10.02
C LYS A 300 5.16 4.83 10.48
N LYS A 301 4.87 3.55 10.58
CA LYS A 301 3.53 3.05 10.90
C LYS A 301 2.47 3.50 9.87
N GLY A 302 2.83 3.47 8.61
CA GLY A 302 1.98 3.89 7.49
C GLY A 302 1.91 5.41 7.26
N GLU A 303 2.30 6.22 8.23
CA GLU A 303 2.29 7.69 8.09
C GLU A 303 3.57 8.18 7.42
N ALA A 304 3.44 8.96 6.36
CA ALA A 304 4.56 9.60 5.68
C ALA A 304 5.24 10.64 6.59
N LYS A 305 6.57 10.67 6.57
CA LYS A 305 7.34 11.78 7.14
C LYS A 305 7.20 12.99 6.23
N LYS A 306 6.78 14.13 6.77
CA LYS A 306 6.43 15.33 6.02
C LYS A 306 6.67 16.61 6.78
N ALA A 307 6.64 17.73 6.09
CA ALA A 307 6.57 19.05 6.69
C ALA A 307 5.18 19.29 7.31
N SER A 308 5.16 20.09 8.35
CA SER A 308 3.90 20.55 8.95
C SER A 308 3.47 21.86 8.28
N GLN A 309 2.19 22.08 8.10
CA GLN A 309 1.66 23.34 7.57
C GLN A 309 1.70 24.44 8.66
N THR A 310 2.91 24.75 9.13
CA THR A 310 3.15 25.76 10.18
C THR A 310 4.09 26.84 9.65
N VAL A 311 4.11 27.97 10.32
CA VAL A 311 4.98 29.11 9.96
C VAL A 311 6.46 28.71 9.94
N ASP A 312 6.87 27.81 10.83
CA ASP A 312 8.27 27.37 10.94
C ASP A 312 8.75 26.53 9.75
N ASP A 313 7.84 25.81 9.10
CA ASP A 313 8.11 24.96 7.95
C ASP A 313 7.70 25.66 6.62
N ALA A 314 7.10 26.89 6.68
CA ALA A 314 6.64 27.63 5.51
C ALA A 314 7.79 28.26 4.72
N VAL A 315 7.73 28.12 3.41
CA VAL A 315 8.64 28.75 2.45
C VAL A 315 7.83 29.24 1.24
N ARG A 316 8.38 30.16 0.45
CA ARG A 316 7.71 30.61 -0.77
C ARG A 316 8.51 30.15 -1.99
N ASP A 317 7.79 29.64 -2.99
CA ASP A 317 8.36 29.33 -4.29
C ASP A 317 8.62 30.62 -5.11
N SER A 318 9.08 30.46 -6.34
CA SER A 318 9.35 31.55 -7.28
C SER A 318 8.11 32.41 -7.58
N SER A 319 6.93 31.81 -7.57
CA SER A 319 5.65 32.47 -7.78
C SER A 319 5.05 33.03 -6.49
N ARG A 320 5.79 32.95 -5.39
CA ARG A 320 5.39 33.36 -4.03
C ARG A 320 4.26 32.51 -3.41
N HIS A 321 3.98 31.34 -3.95
CA HIS A 321 3.09 30.39 -3.29
C HIS A 321 3.77 29.83 -2.04
N ILE A 322 2.98 29.62 -0.98
CA ILE A 322 3.49 29.02 0.24
C ILE A 322 3.58 27.52 0.04
N GLN A 323 4.77 26.99 0.24
CA GLN A 323 5.05 25.58 0.35
C GLN A 323 5.63 25.29 1.74
N TYR A 324 5.73 24.04 2.10
CA TYR A 324 6.28 23.66 3.40
C TYR A 324 7.42 22.67 3.22
N ARG A 325 8.53 22.88 3.94
CA ARG A 325 9.72 22.05 3.87
C ARG A 325 10.24 21.77 5.27
N LYS A 326 10.60 20.52 5.52
CA LYS A 326 11.11 20.11 6.82
C LYS A 326 12.31 19.19 6.71
N LYS A 327 13.35 19.50 7.47
CA LYS A 327 14.50 18.64 7.64
C LYS A 327 14.24 17.61 8.74
N ILE A 328 14.29 16.31 8.39
CA ILE A 328 14.01 15.19 9.29
C ILE A 328 15.22 14.27 9.36
N LYS A 329 15.57 13.83 10.56
CA LYS A 329 16.66 12.89 10.76
C LYS A 329 16.15 11.45 10.75
N ILE A 330 16.69 10.63 9.84
CA ILE A 330 16.36 9.21 9.68
C ILE A 330 17.67 8.42 9.68
N ASN A 331 17.79 7.44 10.56
CA ASN A 331 18.97 6.57 10.67
C ASN A 331 20.32 7.34 10.69
N GLY A 332 20.35 8.49 11.40
CA GLY A 332 21.56 9.29 11.57
C GLY A 332 21.81 10.32 10.47
N LYS A 333 21.13 10.26 9.32
CA LYS A 333 21.23 11.21 8.21
C LYS A 333 20.04 12.15 8.19
N TYR A 334 20.21 13.34 7.60
CA TYR A 334 19.11 14.29 7.42
C TYR A 334 18.62 14.25 5.98
N PHE A 335 17.29 14.33 5.83
CA PHE A 335 16.54 14.39 4.60
C PHE A 335 15.59 15.58 4.64
N CYS A 336 15.15 16.06 3.49
CA CYS A 336 14.12 17.08 3.38
C CYS A 336 12.83 16.46 2.83
N PHE A 337 11.69 16.82 3.43
CA PHE A 337 10.38 16.42 2.96
C PHE A 337 9.48 17.64 2.83
N ASP A 338 8.57 17.61 1.86
CA ASP A 338 7.52 18.61 1.72
C ASP A 338 6.28 18.28 2.56
N GLN A 339 5.20 19.03 2.36
CA GLN A 339 3.93 18.84 3.03
C GLN A 339 3.21 17.55 2.65
N ASP A 340 3.47 17.02 1.46
CA ASP A 340 2.86 15.81 0.92
C ASP A 340 3.68 14.57 1.24
N GLY A 341 4.85 14.75 1.86
CA GLY A 341 5.74 13.68 2.27
C GLY A 341 6.74 13.27 1.20
N LYS A 342 6.79 13.98 0.07
CA LYS A 342 7.77 13.74 -0.99
C LYS A 342 9.16 14.14 -0.52
N MET A 343 10.16 13.28 -0.71
CA MET A 343 11.56 13.59 -0.41
C MET A 343 12.11 14.61 -1.41
N GLN A 344 12.70 15.68 -0.88
CA GLN A 344 13.24 16.78 -1.68
C GLN A 344 14.76 16.66 -1.79
N THR A 345 15.29 16.90 -2.99
CA THR A 345 16.72 16.94 -3.31
C THR A 345 17.15 18.33 -3.78
N GLY A 346 18.43 18.53 -4.09
CA GLY A 346 18.94 19.80 -4.55
C GLY A 346 19.04 20.86 -3.44
N LEU A 347 18.95 22.12 -3.84
CA LEU A 347 18.95 23.26 -2.93
C LEU A 347 17.57 23.43 -2.30
N GLN A 348 17.49 23.36 -0.98
CA GLN A 348 16.26 23.53 -0.23
C GLN A 348 16.39 24.67 0.79
N ARG A 349 15.37 25.52 0.88
CA ARG A 349 15.31 26.57 1.89
C ARG A 349 14.46 26.12 3.06
N ILE A 350 15.02 26.13 4.27
CA ILE A 350 14.36 25.66 5.49
C ILE A 350 14.71 26.61 6.64
N GLY A 351 13.71 27.21 7.25
CA GLY A 351 13.91 28.12 8.38
C GLY A 351 14.88 29.27 8.07
N GLY A 352 14.73 29.94 6.92
CA GLY A 352 15.53 31.08 6.49
C GLY A 352 16.97 30.74 6.08
N LYS A 353 17.29 29.47 5.91
CA LYS A 353 18.63 29.03 5.52
C LYS A 353 18.60 28.02 4.37
N THR A 354 19.56 28.15 3.47
CA THR A 354 19.75 27.22 2.37
C THR A 354 20.51 25.99 2.84
N TYR A 355 20.04 24.82 2.37
CA TYR A 355 20.65 23.50 2.52
C TYR A 355 20.76 22.84 1.16
N TYR A 356 21.61 21.82 1.07
CA TYR A 356 21.68 20.98 -0.12
C TYR A 356 21.53 19.51 0.25
N PHE A 357 20.71 18.82 -0.53
CA PHE A 357 20.47 17.40 -0.44
C PHE A 357 20.87 16.74 -1.76
N ASP A 358 21.69 15.71 -1.70
CA ASP A 358 22.11 15.00 -2.93
C ASP A 358 20.96 14.18 -3.54
N GLU A 359 21.22 13.54 -4.67
CA GLU A 359 20.26 12.68 -5.37
C GLU A 359 19.68 11.55 -4.50
N ASN A 360 20.41 11.12 -3.48
CA ASN A 360 19.94 10.15 -2.50
C ASN A 360 19.20 10.80 -1.31
N GLY A 361 18.92 12.10 -1.38
CA GLY A 361 18.29 12.87 -0.31
C GLY A 361 19.17 13.18 0.89
N TYR A 362 20.48 12.88 0.88
CA TYR A 362 21.34 13.13 2.02
C TYR A 362 21.79 14.58 2.09
N MET A 363 21.52 15.23 3.23
CA MET A 363 22.02 16.57 3.51
C MET A 363 23.55 16.64 3.44
N LYS A 364 24.08 17.56 2.66
CA LYS A 364 25.51 17.77 2.49
C LYS A 364 26.04 18.88 3.39
N THR A 365 27.34 18.83 3.63
CA THR A 365 28.10 19.81 4.41
C THR A 365 29.44 20.07 3.74
N GLY A 366 30.05 21.22 4.04
CA GLY A 366 31.33 21.60 3.47
C GLY A 366 31.19 22.41 2.17
N LYS A 367 32.28 22.49 1.41
CA LYS A 367 32.29 23.15 0.11
C LYS A 367 31.83 22.20 -0.97
N MET A 368 30.99 22.68 -1.87
CA MET A 368 30.53 21.92 -3.02
C MET A 368 30.15 22.83 -4.18
N THR A 369 30.03 22.24 -5.36
CA THR A 369 29.45 22.87 -6.56
C THR A 369 28.02 22.35 -6.76
N VAL A 370 27.19 23.24 -7.24
CA VAL A 370 25.79 22.96 -7.61
C VAL A 370 25.57 23.61 -8.97
N ASP A 371 25.06 22.83 -9.91
CA ASP A 371 24.70 23.30 -11.22
C ASP A 371 23.23 23.72 -11.23
N ASP A 372 22.86 24.72 -12.04
CA ASP A 372 21.48 25.06 -12.31
C ASP A 372 21.02 24.43 -13.64
N ASP A 373 19.75 24.66 -14.02
CA ASP A 373 19.14 24.09 -15.22
C ASP A 373 19.76 24.65 -16.53
N ASP A 374 20.50 25.77 -16.44
CA ASP A 374 21.21 26.39 -17.54
C ASP A 374 22.71 26.00 -17.61
N ASP A 375 23.11 24.92 -16.94
CA ASP A 375 24.49 24.44 -16.82
C ASP A 375 25.45 25.46 -16.16
N ASN A 376 24.95 26.45 -15.42
CA ASN A 376 25.81 27.34 -14.66
C ASN A 376 26.20 26.66 -13.34
N THR A 377 27.49 26.68 -13.05
CA THR A 377 28.04 26.06 -11.84
C THR A 377 28.24 27.08 -10.73
N PHE A 378 27.63 26.86 -9.60
CA PHE A 378 27.77 27.70 -8.40
C PHE A 378 28.54 26.98 -7.30
N THR A 379 29.36 27.74 -6.56
CA THR A 379 30.06 27.18 -5.39
C THR A 379 29.32 27.55 -4.12
N PHE A 380 29.03 26.56 -3.32
CA PHE A 380 28.42 26.70 -1.98
C PHE A 380 29.36 26.25 -0.87
N TYR A 381 29.13 26.80 0.31
CA TYR A 381 29.74 26.33 1.55
C TYR A 381 28.68 26.15 2.65
N PHE A 382 28.43 24.90 2.99
CA PHE A 382 27.48 24.51 4.03
C PHE A 382 28.21 24.19 5.35
N SER A 383 27.63 24.61 6.46
CA SER A 383 28.26 24.48 7.76
C SER A 383 28.53 23.00 8.13
N THR A 384 29.74 22.76 8.61
CA THR A 384 30.14 21.45 9.18
C THR A 384 30.00 21.42 10.72
N LYS A 385 29.59 22.53 11.35
CA LYS A 385 29.44 22.61 12.80
C LYS A 385 28.18 21.89 13.26
N ASN A 386 28.27 21.09 14.31
CA ASN A 386 27.17 20.27 14.81
C ASN A 386 25.86 21.05 15.04
N THR A 387 25.94 22.27 15.58
CA THR A 387 24.77 23.11 15.87
C THR A 387 24.09 23.69 14.62
N ASP A 388 24.86 23.88 13.54
CA ASP A 388 24.43 24.51 12.31
C ASP A 388 24.68 23.64 11.08
N SER A 389 24.88 22.35 11.29
CA SER A 389 25.26 21.41 10.24
C SER A 389 24.32 21.49 9.03
N GLY A 390 24.92 21.66 7.87
CA GLY A 390 24.23 21.77 6.59
C GLY A 390 23.68 23.15 6.24
N LYS A 391 23.64 24.10 7.18
CA LYS A 391 23.17 25.47 6.88
C LYS A 391 24.14 26.19 5.96
N GLY A 392 23.62 26.91 4.99
CA GLY A 392 24.38 27.87 4.20
C GLY A 392 25.10 28.86 5.11
N TYR A 393 26.37 29.12 4.84
CA TYR A 393 27.23 29.89 5.74
C TYR A 393 27.35 31.36 5.28
N ASP A 394 27.09 32.30 6.18
CA ASP A 394 27.40 33.71 6.01
C ASP A 394 28.82 33.99 6.56
N CYS A 395 29.84 33.82 5.74
CA CYS A 395 31.22 33.96 6.19
C CYS A 395 32.21 34.43 5.09
N ILE A 396 33.36 34.93 5.57
CA ILE A 396 34.54 35.05 4.72
C ILE A 396 35.45 33.89 5.03
N LYS A 397 35.71 33.04 4.04
CA LYS A 397 36.54 31.85 4.21
C LYS A 397 37.49 31.69 3.01
N ASP A 398 38.75 31.38 3.30
CA ASP A 398 39.80 31.16 2.30
C ASP A 398 39.98 32.28 1.25
N GLY A 399 39.52 33.50 1.64
CA GLY A 399 39.56 34.68 0.79
C GLY A 399 38.37 34.77 -0.18
N TYR A 400 37.27 34.14 0.12
CA TYR A 400 35.98 34.19 -0.57
C TYR A 400 34.89 34.69 0.36
N VAL A 401 33.91 35.39 -0.16
CA VAL A 401 32.71 35.80 0.56
C VAL A 401 31.60 34.79 0.25
N TYR A 402 30.97 34.29 1.29
CA TYR A 402 29.79 33.42 1.16
C TYR A 402 28.62 34.09 1.85
N ALA A 403 27.49 34.17 1.15
CA ALA A 403 26.22 34.65 1.67
C ALA A 403 25.16 33.53 1.51
N ASP A 404 24.52 33.16 2.63
CA ASP A 404 23.62 32.01 2.72
C ASP A 404 24.15 30.75 2.01
N GLY A 405 25.45 30.52 2.15
CA GLY A 405 26.19 29.41 1.58
C GLY A 405 26.77 29.67 0.21
N GLN A 406 26.19 30.52 -0.64
CA GLN A 406 26.66 30.75 -1.98
C GLN A 406 27.91 31.67 -2.00
N ARG A 407 28.91 31.29 -2.77
CA ARG A 407 30.08 32.15 -3.07
C ARG A 407 29.65 33.30 -3.94
N LEU A 408 30.04 34.53 -3.55
CA LEU A 408 29.75 35.74 -4.30
C LEU A 408 30.86 35.94 -5.36
N GLU A 409 30.45 36.13 -6.61
CA GLU A 409 31.33 36.21 -7.79
C GLU A 409 30.97 37.45 -8.62
N ALA A 410 31.95 37.96 -9.37
CA ALA A 410 31.71 38.96 -10.40
C ALA A 410 31.23 38.29 -11.69
N GLU A 411 30.54 39.03 -12.54
CA GLU A 411 30.07 38.50 -13.84
C GLU A 411 31.23 38.52 -14.87
N ASP A 412 31.85 39.68 -15.09
CA ASP A 412 32.90 39.85 -16.07
C ASP A 412 34.25 40.23 -15.47
N ASP A 413 34.33 41.30 -14.73
CA ASP A 413 35.56 41.86 -14.19
C ASP A 413 35.59 41.74 -12.67
N TYR A 414 35.05 42.74 -11.96
CA TYR A 414 34.98 42.77 -10.50
C TYR A 414 33.64 43.29 -10.00
N ALA A 415 33.17 42.73 -8.93
CA ALA A 415 31.93 43.16 -8.27
C ALA A 415 32.20 43.60 -6.82
N ILE A 416 31.40 44.56 -6.35
CA ILE A 416 31.40 44.98 -4.96
C ILE A 416 30.25 44.31 -4.22
N TYR A 417 30.56 43.63 -3.11
CA TYR A 417 29.53 43.08 -2.24
C TYR A 417 29.61 43.70 -0.85
N ASN A 418 28.46 44.17 -0.37
CA ASN A 418 28.34 44.57 1.03
C ASN A 418 28.07 43.35 1.89
N PHE A 419 29.06 42.94 2.66
CA PHE A 419 28.94 41.81 3.54
C PHE A 419 29.11 42.26 5.00
N LYS A 420 28.04 42.17 5.78
CA LYS A 420 28.00 42.56 7.21
C LYS A 420 28.53 43.97 7.43
N GLY A 421 28.16 44.90 6.59
CA GLY A 421 28.53 46.32 6.67
C GLY A 421 29.91 46.66 6.12
N SER A 422 30.66 45.71 5.59
CA SER A 422 31.95 45.94 4.91
C SER A 422 31.81 45.60 3.42
N LYS A 423 32.30 46.51 2.55
CA LYS A 423 32.24 46.34 1.11
C LYS A 423 33.52 45.64 0.63
N TYR A 424 33.39 44.51 -0.04
CA TYR A 424 34.51 43.70 -0.56
C TYR A 424 34.45 43.66 -2.08
N VAL A 425 35.62 43.68 -2.73
CA VAL A 425 35.76 43.53 -4.15
C VAL A 425 36.16 42.09 -4.48
N VAL A 426 35.37 41.43 -5.31
CA VAL A 426 35.64 40.05 -5.76
C VAL A 426 35.78 40.00 -7.28
N ASN A 427 36.52 39.02 -7.79
CA ASN A 427 36.62 38.72 -9.22
C ASN A 427 35.60 37.63 -9.64
N LYS A 428 35.62 37.23 -10.93
CA LYS A 428 34.80 36.14 -11.52
C LYS A 428 34.85 34.83 -10.73
N THR A 429 35.95 34.54 -10.05
CA THR A 429 36.07 33.31 -9.25
C THR A 429 35.67 33.54 -7.80
N GLY A 430 35.12 34.70 -7.46
CA GLY A 430 34.72 35.09 -6.11
C GLY A 430 35.87 35.47 -5.17
N LYS A 431 37.12 35.50 -5.68
CA LYS A 431 38.29 35.81 -4.86
C LYS A 431 38.31 37.28 -4.45
N ILE A 432 38.39 37.55 -3.15
CA ILE A 432 38.54 38.89 -2.60
C ILE A 432 39.87 39.48 -3.11
N GLN A 433 39.81 40.67 -3.66
CA GLN A 433 40.95 41.42 -4.17
C GLN A 433 41.60 42.21 -3.03
N LYS A 434 42.94 42.13 -2.92
CA LYS A 434 43.69 42.72 -1.79
C LYS A 434 44.90 43.58 -2.23
N SER A 435 45.13 43.70 -3.54
CA SER A 435 46.27 44.50 -4.00
C SER A 435 45.96 45.99 -3.91
N THR A 436 46.61 46.65 -3.00
CA THR A 436 46.49 48.11 -2.80
C THR A 436 47.13 48.93 -3.92
N LYS A 437 47.78 48.25 -4.90
CA LYS A 437 48.49 48.87 -6.02
C LYS A 437 47.71 48.82 -7.32
N LYS A 438 46.47 48.35 -7.32
CA LYS A 438 45.61 48.20 -8.50
C LYS A 438 44.31 48.96 -8.30
N ALA A 439 43.78 49.49 -9.38
CA ALA A 439 42.38 49.82 -9.52
C ALA A 439 41.69 48.64 -10.23
N TYR A 440 40.51 48.27 -9.75
CA TYR A 440 39.72 47.16 -10.22
C TYR A 440 38.53 47.75 -10.97
N GLU A 441 38.36 47.39 -12.24
CA GLU A 441 37.21 47.79 -13.06
C GLU A 441 35.99 46.97 -12.64
N LEU A 442 34.88 47.65 -12.46
CA LEU A 442 33.65 47.00 -12.04
C LEU A 442 32.88 46.44 -13.24
N ASP A 443 32.11 45.37 -13.00
CA ASP A 443 31.24 44.77 -14.01
C ASP A 443 30.40 45.84 -14.72
N GLY A 444 30.21 45.67 -16.02
CA GLY A 444 29.46 46.62 -16.85
C GLY A 444 30.11 47.99 -17.08
N GLY A 445 31.36 48.16 -16.68
CA GLY A 445 32.05 49.44 -16.82
C GLY A 445 31.58 50.53 -15.85
N GLU A 446 31.02 50.12 -14.71
CA GLU A 446 30.42 51.00 -13.68
C GLU A 446 31.47 51.84 -12.92
N GLY A 447 32.73 51.71 -13.25
CA GLY A 447 33.83 52.47 -12.68
C GLY A 447 34.95 51.61 -12.12
N TYR A 448 35.79 52.22 -11.28
CA TYR A 448 37.01 51.62 -10.75
C TYR A 448 37.07 51.76 -9.23
N VAL A 449 37.55 50.76 -8.56
CA VAL A 449 37.75 50.79 -7.12
C VAL A 449 39.17 50.43 -6.73
N THR A 450 39.64 51.02 -5.65
CA THR A 450 40.86 50.59 -4.95
C THR A 450 40.47 49.94 -3.61
N VAL A 451 41.33 49.07 -3.10
CA VAL A 451 41.06 48.32 -1.89
C VAL A 451 42.13 48.52 -0.83
N ASN A 452 41.75 48.31 0.41
CA ASN A 452 42.63 48.13 1.55
C ASN A 452 43.31 46.76 1.52
N SER A 453 44.32 46.55 2.31
CA SER A 453 45.05 45.28 2.41
C SER A 453 44.19 44.09 2.91
N ASP A 454 43.11 44.37 3.55
CA ASP A 454 42.12 43.36 4.01
C ASP A 454 41.10 43.01 2.90
N GLY A 455 41.07 43.77 1.79
CA GLY A 455 40.18 43.57 0.64
C GLY A 455 38.90 44.41 0.72
N THR A 456 38.76 45.28 1.72
CA THR A 456 37.65 46.23 1.77
C THR A 456 37.86 47.39 0.79
N VAL A 457 36.76 47.91 0.23
CA VAL A 457 36.80 49.09 -0.67
C VAL A 457 37.43 50.28 0.06
N LYS A 458 38.38 50.94 -0.62
CA LYS A 458 39.03 52.14 -0.12
C LYS A 458 38.49 53.39 -0.79
N ASN A 459 38.54 53.43 -2.11
CA ASN A 459 38.09 54.54 -2.93
C ASN A 459 37.37 54.03 -4.19
N TYR A 460 36.49 54.85 -4.72
CA TYR A 460 35.77 54.62 -5.99
C TYR A 460 36.04 55.78 -6.97
N SER A 461 36.03 55.45 -8.26
CA SER A 461 36.07 56.43 -9.37
C SER A 461 35.21 55.93 -10.52
N SER A 462 34.45 56.83 -11.13
CA SER A 462 33.74 56.57 -12.39
C SER A 462 34.64 56.52 -13.60
N GLU A 463 35.90 57.00 -13.49
CA GLU A 463 36.86 57.07 -14.60
C GLU A 463 38.09 56.19 -14.33
N LYS A 464 38.66 55.64 -15.42
CA LYS A 464 39.89 54.87 -15.36
C LYS A 464 41.07 55.75 -14.96
N LEU A 465 41.87 55.29 -14.03
CA LEU A 465 43.04 56.02 -13.54
C LEU A 465 44.33 55.36 -13.95
N ASP A 466 45.26 56.19 -14.47
CA ASP A 466 46.60 55.76 -14.93
C ASP A 466 47.56 55.51 -13.75
N LYS A 467 47.34 56.13 -12.59
CA LYS A 467 48.14 55.97 -11.36
C LYS A 467 47.31 56.08 -10.10
N ILE A 468 47.59 55.19 -9.14
CA ILE A 468 46.82 55.04 -7.88
C ILE A 468 47.40 55.87 -6.72
N THR A 469 48.42 56.66 -6.92
CA THR A 469 49.28 57.19 -5.84
C THR A 469 48.68 58.31 -4.99
N ASP A 470 47.68 59.06 -5.45
CA ASP A 470 47.13 60.20 -4.70
C ASP A 470 45.61 60.29 -4.75
N TYR A 471 44.95 59.21 -4.60
CA TYR A 471 43.55 59.14 -4.87
C TYR A 471 42.69 59.32 -3.62
N THR A 472 41.84 60.33 -3.62
CA THR A 472 41.03 60.72 -2.48
C THR A 472 39.53 60.78 -2.77
N VAL A 473 39.07 60.25 -3.90
CA VAL A 473 37.61 60.26 -4.15
C VAL A 473 36.94 59.27 -3.22
N ALA A 474 36.06 59.78 -2.41
CA ALA A 474 35.24 58.98 -1.53
C ALA A 474 34.27 58.13 -2.35
N PHE A 475 34.15 56.90 -2.01
CA PHE A 475 33.11 56.06 -2.56
C PHE A 475 31.74 56.54 -2.07
N GLU A 476 30.88 56.97 -2.97
CA GLU A 476 29.50 57.31 -2.70
C GLU A 476 28.58 56.18 -3.12
N ASP A 477 27.62 55.81 -2.27
CA ASP A 477 26.61 54.85 -2.64
C ASP A 477 25.70 55.46 -3.72
N GLY A 478 25.72 54.95 -4.93
CA GLY A 478 25.00 55.48 -6.07
C GLY A 478 25.89 55.71 -7.28
N ASP A 479 27.20 55.83 -7.06
CA ASP A 479 28.18 55.94 -8.16
C ASP A 479 28.61 54.58 -8.71
N ALA A 480 28.34 53.50 -7.98
CA ALA A 480 28.58 52.12 -8.40
C ALA A 480 27.55 51.17 -7.83
N THR A 481 27.24 50.13 -8.54
CA THR A 481 26.33 49.07 -8.06
C THR A 481 26.99 48.28 -6.92
N VAL A 482 26.37 48.31 -5.77
CA VAL A 482 26.78 47.51 -4.59
C VAL A 482 25.81 46.38 -4.41
N LYS A 483 26.28 45.17 -4.61
CA LYS A 483 25.50 43.97 -4.38
C LYS A 483 25.55 43.60 -2.88
N VAL A 484 24.41 43.39 -2.30
CA VAL A 484 24.30 43.06 -0.88
C VAL A 484 24.07 41.57 -0.73
N GLY A 485 25.14 40.83 -0.48
CA GLY A 485 25.21 39.39 -0.33
C GLY A 485 24.06 38.60 -0.89
N GLY A 486 24.26 37.50 -1.50
CA GLY A 486 23.16 36.78 -2.08
C GLY A 486 23.50 36.11 -3.40
N TYR A 487 22.52 35.58 -4.00
CA TYR A 487 22.63 34.79 -5.18
C TYR A 487 22.74 35.70 -6.41
N ASN A 488 23.86 35.62 -7.14
CA ASN A 488 24.16 36.54 -8.21
C ASN A 488 24.05 35.86 -9.59
N THR A 489 22.87 35.43 -9.96
CA THR A 489 22.57 35.04 -11.33
C THR A 489 21.67 36.07 -11.97
N LYS A 490 21.57 36.06 -13.32
CA LYS A 490 20.65 36.93 -14.09
C LYS A 490 19.22 36.94 -13.58
N THR A 491 18.85 35.93 -12.81
CA THR A 491 17.52 35.62 -12.40
C THR A 491 17.18 36.03 -10.97
N LYS A 492 18.15 36.55 -10.22
CA LYS A 492 17.95 36.73 -8.78
C LYS A 492 18.42 38.09 -8.34
N VAL A 493 17.56 38.75 -7.58
CA VAL A 493 17.83 40.02 -6.94
C VAL A 493 17.87 39.78 -5.44
N TYR A 494 18.88 40.34 -4.78
CA TYR A 494 18.98 40.34 -3.35
C TYR A 494 18.45 41.64 -2.80
N GLU A 495 17.33 41.60 -2.13
CA GLU A 495 16.72 42.76 -1.48
C GLU A 495 16.63 42.54 0.02
N ASN A 496 17.13 43.50 0.82
CA ASN A 496 16.97 43.50 2.29
C ASN A 496 17.33 42.19 3.00
N GLY A 497 18.33 41.49 2.48
CA GLY A 497 18.75 40.20 3.05
C GLY A 497 17.91 38.99 2.63
N THR A 498 16.99 39.17 1.70
CA THR A 498 16.11 38.10 1.18
C THR A 498 16.39 37.88 -0.31
N TYR A 499 16.39 36.63 -0.76
CA TYR A 499 16.48 36.34 -2.20
C TYR A 499 15.14 36.65 -2.84
N VAL A 500 15.17 37.47 -3.88
CA VAL A 500 14.00 37.70 -4.73
C VAL A 500 14.31 37.05 -6.07
N ARG A 501 13.58 36.03 -6.39
CA ARG A 501 13.62 35.41 -7.69
C ARG A 501 12.74 36.20 -8.66
N THR A 502 13.28 36.57 -9.82
CA THR A 502 12.56 37.38 -10.79
C THR A 502 12.05 36.61 -12.01
N ASP A 503 12.41 35.36 -12.14
CA ASP A 503 11.99 34.47 -13.21
C ASP A 503 11.78 33.00 -12.76
N GLU A 504 11.39 32.16 -13.73
CA GLU A 504 11.03 30.77 -13.50
C GLU A 504 12.24 29.82 -13.42
N ASP A 505 13.47 30.31 -13.69
CA ASP A 505 14.68 29.49 -13.88
C ASP A 505 15.50 29.27 -12.58
N ALA A 506 14.93 29.20 -11.39
CA ALA A 506 15.67 28.76 -10.24
C ALA A 506 15.86 27.24 -10.26
N PRO A 507 16.99 26.75 -9.76
CA PRO A 507 17.17 25.32 -9.57
C PRO A 507 15.95 24.71 -8.88
N ASP A 508 15.51 23.56 -9.38
CA ASP A 508 14.38 22.84 -8.79
C ASP A 508 14.53 22.70 -7.28
N GLY A 509 13.46 22.95 -6.56
CA GLY A 509 13.46 22.94 -5.10
C GLY A 509 14.11 24.16 -4.43
N PHE A 510 14.62 25.15 -5.17
CA PHE A 510 15.08 26.40 -4.58
C PHE A 510 13.91 27.34 -4.36
N ILE A 511 13.43 27.41 -3.14
CA ILE A 511 12.27 28.19 -2.73
C ILE A 511 12.69 29.36 -1.86
N TRP A 512 11.94 30.44 -1.98
CA TRP A 512 12.17 31.67 -1.28
C TRP A 512 11.29 31.76 -0.02
N GLU A 513 11.90 32.08 1.11
CA GLU A 513 11.18 32.26 2.36
C GLU A 513 10.57 33.66 2.45
N PRO A 514 9.37 33.83 2.98
CA PRO A 514 8.68 35.11 3.12
C PRO A 514 9.34 36.07 4.09
#